data_498a4ae5853a09f86064c3dd779510e9
#
_entry.id   498a4ae5853a09f86064c3dd779510e9
#
_cell.length_a   1.000
_cell.length_b   1.000
_cell.length_c   1.000
_cell.angle_alpha   90.00
_cell.angle_beta   90.00
_cell.angle_gamma   90.00
#
_symmetry.space_group_name_H-M   'P 1'
#
loop_
_entity.id
_entity.type
_entity.pdbx_description
1 polymer ?
#
loop_
_entity_poly.entity_id
_entity_poly.type
_entity_poly.pdbx_seq_one_letter_code
_entity_poly.pdbx_strand_id
1 'polypeptide(L)'
;RNILKRSNVDPNAIGFITEIVYFICLLFVMTIVFGMLGISTSSLIAALGGIGLAIGLALKDNFSNVASGIFILIFRPFSVGDYIVANGVEGTVAEIAIIYTKIRTLGNQMIAVPNNTMTSSIIKNYSHYELRNLELTFDVGYDSDLRSCLHLIREEILKSAYIQDKENVTVY
;
A
#
# COMPACT_ATOMS: atom_id res chain seq x y z
N ARG A 1 2.52 -31.00 -1.39
CA ARG A 1 3.99 -30.94 -1.13
C ARG A 1 4.82 -30.65 -2.38
N ASN A 2 4.40 -31.12 -3.57
CA ASN A 2 5.16 -30.92 -4.83
C ASN A 2 4.94 -29.53 -5.47
N ILE A 3 3.83 -28.84 -5.19
CA ILE A 3 3.52 -27.52 -5.75
C ILE A 3 4.35 -26.43 -5.03
N LEU A 4 4.53 -26.57 -3.73
CA LEU A 4 5.28 -25.60 -2.90
C LEU A 4 6.81 -25.68 -3.11
N LYS A 5 7.34 -26.81 -3.60
CA LYS A 5 8.77 -26.95 -3.94
C LYS A 5 9.21 -26.15 -5.19
N ARG A 6 8.27 -25.65 -6.01
CA ARG A 6 8.53 -24.77 -7.17
C ARG A 6 8.53 -23.29 -6.84
N SER A 7 8.18 -22.91 -5.61
CA SER A 7 8.16 -21.54 -5.14
C SER A 7 9.49 -21.24 -4.43
N ASN A 8 9.99 -20.02 -4.55
CA ASN A 8 11.17 -19.51 -3.82
C ASN A 8 10.93 -19.33 -2.31
N VAL A 9 10.07 -20.15 -1.71
CA VAL A 9 9.72 -20.10 -0.28
C VAL A 9 10.77 -20.90 0.49
N ASP A 10 11.25 -20.33 1.60
CA ASP A 10 12.19 -20.98 2.51
C ASP A 10 11.67 -22.37 2.94
N PRO A 11 12.48 -23.43 2.83
CA PRO A 11 12.12 -24.80 3.25
C PRO A 11 11.60 -24.87 4.70
N ASN A 12 12.12 -24.04 5.59
CA ASN A 12 11.69 -23.98 6.99
C ASN A 12 10.24 -23.45 7.11
N ALA A 13 9.86 -22.47 6.29
CA ALA A 13 8.48 -21.94 6.24
C ALA A 13 7.50 -23.01 5.73
N ILE A 14 7.91 -23.82 4.75
CA ILE A 14 7.09 -24.93 4.23
C ILE A 14 6.87 -25.99 5.33
N GLY A 15 7.92 -26.33 6.07
CA GLY A 15 7.85 -27.27 7.20
C GLY A 15 6.85 -26.78 8.24
N PHE A 16 7.00 -25.55 8.70
CA PHE A 16 6.13 -24.93 9.71
C PHE A 16 4.65 -24.90 9.29
N ILE A 17 4.35 -24.47 8.05
CA ILE A 17 2.98 -24.46 7.52
C ILE A 17 2.41 -25.87 7.45
N THR A 18 3.22 -26.85 7.05
CA THR A 18 2.79 -28.25 6.93
C THR A 18 2.39 -28.80 8.32
N GLU A 19 3.17 -28.51 9.36
CA GLU A 19 2.87 -28.95 10.72
C GLU A 19 1.58 -28.31 11.27
N ILE A 20 1.37 -27.01 11.02
CA ILE A 20 0.13 -26.32 11.41
C ILE A 20 -1.07 -26.96 10.72
N VAL A 21 -1.02 -27.17 9.40
CA VAL A 21 -2.11 -27.80 8.64
C VAL A 21 -2.38 -29.22 9.14
N TYR A 22 -1.32 -30.00 9.39
CA TYR A 22 -1.45 -31.35 9.93
C TYR A 22 -2.16 -31.35 11.28
N PHE A 23 -1.76 -30.45 12.19
CA PHE A 23 -2.36 -30.34 13.51
C PHE A 23 -3.85 -29.96 13.45
N ILE A 24 -4.20 -29.01 12.58
CA ILE A 24 -5.60 -28.62 12.35
C ILE A 24 -6.41 -29.79 11.80
N CYS A 25 -5.89 -30.51 10.80
CA CYS A 25 -6.55 -31.70 10.24
C CYS A 25 -6.73 -32.79 11.30
N LEU A 26 -5.72 -33.00 12.15
CA LEU A 26 -5.80 -33.98 13.25
C LEU A 26 -6.92 -33.63 14.22
N LEU A 27 -7.05 -32.38 14.64
CA LEU A 27 -8.12 -31.91 15.50
C LEU A 27 -9.51 -32.12 14.88
N PHE A 28 -9.66 -31.89 13.59
CA PHE A 28 -10.90 -32.17 12.86
C PHE A 28 -11.25 -33.65 12.87
N VAL A 29 -10.28 -34.51 12.51
CA VAL A 29 -10.49 -35.97 12.52
C VAL A 29 -10.86 -36.47 13.91
N MET A 30 -10.15 -36.02 14.94
CA MET A 30 -10.46 -36.42 16.35
C MET A 30 -11.87 -36.00 16.75
N THR A 31 -12.32 -34.81 16.33
CA THR A 31 -13.70 -34.37 16.63
C THR A 31 -14.73 -35.27 15.97
N ILE A 32 -14.52 -35.71 14.75
CA ILE A 32 -15.40 -36.60 14.01
C ILE A 32 -15.43 -37.99 14.70
N VAL A 33 -14.27 -38.56 15.04
CA VAL A 33 -14.14 -39.86 15.68
C VAL A 33 -14.87 -39.88 17.04
N PHE A 34 -14.67 -38.86 17.86
CA PHE A 34 -15.38 -38.76 19.16
C PHE A 34 -16.89 -38.68 18.96
N GLY A 35 -17.37 -37.93 17.96
CA GLY A 35 -18.80 -37.90 17.63
C GLY A 35 -19.36 -39.27 17.24
N MET A 36 -18.61 -40.08 16.46
CA MET A 36 -18.99 -41.43 16.06
C MET A 36 -19.03 -42.40 17.26
N LEU A 37 -18.20 -42.18 18.27
CA LEU A 37 -18.18 -42.96 19.51
C LEU A 37 -19.28 -42.56 20.50
N GLY A 38 -20.14 -41.59 20.14
CA GLY A 38 -21.23 -41.12 21.02
C GLY A 38 -20.76 -40.17 22.11
N ILE A 39 -19.49 -39.70 22.06
CA ILE A 39 -18.95 -38.72 23.00
C ILE A 39 -19.42 -37.33 22.58
N SER A 40 -19.96 -36.56 23.50
CA SER A 40 -20.39 -35.18 23.24
C SER A 40 -19.16 -34.30 22.87
N THR A 41 -19.13 -33.85 21.62
CA THR A 41 -18.06 -32.97 21.11
C THR A 41 -18.37 -31.48 21.23
N SER A 42 -19.56 -31.13 21.77
CA SER A 42 -20.01 -29.75 21.85
C SER A 42 -19.04 -28.81 22.57
N SER A 43 -18.52 -29.26 23.73
CA SER A 43 -17.54 -28.47 24.51
C SER A 43 -16.21 -28.30 23.77
N LEU A 44 -15.78 -29.34 23.03
CA LEU A 44 -14.55 -29.29 22.21
C LEU A 44 -14.71 -28.32 21.05
N ILE A 45 -15.85 -28.37 20.34
CA ILE A 45 -16.17 -27.45 19.26
C ILE A 45 -16.25 -26.02 19.77
N ALA A 46 -16.88 -25.79 20.93
CA ALA A 46 -16.95 -24.48 21.55
C ALA A 46 -15.55 -23.94 21.91
N ALA A 47 -14.67 -24.78 22.47
CA ALA A 47 -13.29 -24.41 22.80
C ALA A 47 -12.47 -24.08 21.53
N LEU A 48 -12.56 -24.92 20.48
CA LEU A 48 -11.90 -24.70 19.20
C LEU A 48 -12.42 -23.42 18.51
N GLY A 49 -13.72 -23.13 18.61
CA GLY A 49 -14.33 -21.91 18.13
C GLY A 49 -13.78 -20.67 18.84
N GLY A 50 -13.64 -20.75 20.18
CA GLY A 50 -13.02 -19.68 20.96
C GLY A 50 -11.55 -19.40 20.58
N ILE A 51 -10.77 -20.48 20.44
CA ILE A 51 -9.36 -20.37 19.96
C ILE A 51 -9.31 -19.80 18.55
N GLY A 52 -10.17 -20.27 17.64
CA GLY A 52 -10.25 -19.76 16.26
C GLY A 52 -10.58 -18.28 16.21
N LEU A 53 -11.52 -17.82 17.06
CA LEU A 53 -11.87 -16.41 17.19
C LEU A 53 -10.67 -15.58 17.69
N ALA A 54 -9.97 -16.07 18.74
CA ALA A 54 -8.80 -15.39 19.28
C ALA A 54 -7.68 -15.25 18.23
N ILE A 55 -7.39 -16.31 17.47
CA ILE A 55 -6.41 -16.28 16.37
C ILE A 55 -6.87 -15.34 15.26
N GLY A 56 -8.14 -15.38 14.87
CA GLY A 56 -8.72 -14.49 13.86
C GLY A 56 -8.59 -13.02 14.24
N LEU A 57 -8.84 -12.68 15.51
CA LEU A 57 -8.64 -11.32 16.03
C LEU A 57 -7.15 -10.91 16.04
N ALA A 58 -6.25 -11.83 16.40
CA ALA A 58 -4.82 -11.57 16.38
C ALA A 58 -4.27 -11.33 14.94
N LEU A 59 -4.86 -11.98 13.94
CA LEU A 59 -4.46 -11.85 12.54
C LEU A 59 -5.25 -10.78 11.75
N LYS A 60 -6.19 -10.08 12.40
CA LYS A 60 -7.08 -9.10 11.78
C LYS A 60 -6.33 -8.09 10.90
N ASP A 61 -5.23 -7.54 11.40
CA ASP A 61 -4.49 -6.49 10.69
C ASP A 61 -3.79 -7.03 9.43
N ASN A 62 -3.32 -8.28 9.47
CA ASN A 62 -2.74 -8.94 8.30
C ASN A 62 -3.81 -9.17 7.22
N PHE A 63 -5.00 -9.65 7.59
CA PHE A 63 -6.12 -9.79 6.65
C PHE A 63 -6.58 -8.44 6.10
N SER A 64 -6.59 -7.38 6.92
CA SER A 64 -6.89 -6.02 6.49
C SER A 64 -5.89 -5.54 5.42
N ASN A 65 -4.59 -5.82 5.59
CA ASN A 65 -3.57 -5.48 4.61
C ASN A 65 -3.76 -6.22 3.29
N VAL A 66 -4.11 -7.51 3.32
CA VAL A 66 -4.42 -8.30 2.12
C VAL A 66 -5.62 -7.71 1.38
N ALA A 67 -6.73 -7.45 2.10
CA ALA A 67 -7.92 -6.85 1.52
C ALA A 67 -7.63 -5.48 0.90
N SER A 68 -6.83 -4.64 1.58
CA SER A 68 -6.39 -3.34 1.07
C SER A 68 -5.49 -3.46 -0.16
N GLY A 69 -4.61 -4.47 -0.21
CA GLY A 69 -3.79 -4.75 -1.40
C GLY A 69 -4.65 -5.09 -2.62
N ILE A 70 -5.66 -5.94 -2.43
CA ILE A 70 -6.64 -6.27 -3.47
C ILE A 70 -7.42 -5.02 -3.90
N PHE A 71 -7.85 -4.20 -2.93
CA PHE A 71 -8.54 -2.93 -3.19
C PHE A 71 -7.69 -2.00 -4.09
N ILE A 72 -6.41 -1.81 -3.75
CA ILE A 72 -5.49 -0.98 -4.53
C ILE A 72 -5.38 -1.49 -5.97
N LEU A 73 -5.25 -2.81 -6.17
CA LEU A 73 -5.11 -3.41 -7.49
C LEU A 73 -6.36 -3.30 -8.36
N ILE A 74 -7.56 -3.35 -7.73
CA ILE A 74 -8.85 -3.25 -8.44
C ILE A 74 -9.18 -1.79 -8.77
N PHE A 75 -9.18 -0.91 -7.75
CA PHE A 75 -9.63 0.49 -7.89
C PHE A 75 -8.54 1.45 -8.35
N ARG A 76 -7.26 1.05 -8.23
CA ARG A 76 -6.08 1.78 -8.71
C ARG A 76 -6.07 3.26 -8.32
N PRO A 77 -6.18 3.62 -7.05
CA PRO A 77 -5.97 5.00 -6.62
C PRO A 77 -4.56 5.50 -6.96
N PHE A 78 -3.63 4.58 -7.10
CA PHE A 78 -2.29 4.75 -7.66
C PHE A 78 -1.82 3.45 -8.32
N SER A 79 -0.83 3.53 -9.17
CA SER A 79 -0.23 2.42 -9.91
C SER A 79 1.28 2.34 -9.67
N VAL A 80 1.88 1.20 -9.99
CA VAL A 80 3.36 1.10 -10.02
C VAL A 80 3.91 2.10 -11.02
N GLY A 81 4.89 2.88 -10.60
CA GLY A 81 5.48 3.99 -11.36
C GLY A 81 4.96 5.37 -10.97
N ASP A 82 3.81 5.48 -10.30
CA ASP A 82 3.28 6.76 -9.86
C ASP A 82 4.13 7.38 -8.75
N TYR A 83 4.29 8.70 -8.80
CA TYR A 83 4.87 9.48 -7.72
C TYR A 83 3.76 9.95 -6.78
N ILE A 84 3.82 9.51 -5.53
CA ILE A 84 2.77 9.73 -4.55
C ILE A 84 3.32 10.27 -3.23
N VAL A 85 2.44 10.93 -2.48
CA VAL A 85 2.63 11.25 -1.06
C VAL A 85 1.47 10.62 -0.29
N ALA A 86 1.79 9.74 0.65
CA ALA A 86 0.82 9.07 1.51
C ALA A 86 1.41 8.83 2.89
N ASN A 87 0.63 9.12 3.94
CA ASN A 87 1.04 8.90 5.34
C ASN A 87 2.45 9.45 5.69
N GLY A 88 2.81 10.62 5.15
CA GLY A 88 4.13 11.24 5.37
C GLY A 88 5.28 10.60 4.60
N VAL A 89 5.02 9.59 3.78
CA VAL A 89 6.00 8.98 2.88
C VAL A 89 5.81 9.55 1.48
N GLU A 90 6.91 9.98 0.85
CA GLU A 90 6.93 10.55 -0.49
C GLU A 90 7.88 9.77 -1.39
N GLY A 91 7.44 9.44 -2.60
CA GLY A 91 8.27 8.75 -3.59
C GLY A 91 7.49 8.03 -4.69
N THR A 92 8.23 7.29 -5.50
CA THR A 92 7.68 6.50 -6.61
C THR A 92 7.28 5.11 -6.12
N VAL A 93 6.08 4.68 -6.46
CA VAL A 93 5.60 3.31 -6.19
C VAL A 93 6.43 2.31 -7.00
N ALA A 94 7.23 1.50 -6.32
CA ALA A 94 8.08 0.51 -6.95
C ALA A 94 7.37 -0.84 -7.14
N GLU A 95 6.53 -1.24 -6.16
CA GLU A 95 5.84 -2.53 -6.16
C GLU A 95 4.61 -2.46 -5.24
N ILE A 96 3.53 -3.12 -5.65
CA ILE A 96 2.35 -3.37 -4.82
C ILE A 96 2.33 -4.86 -4.52
N ALA A 97 2.74 -5.23 -3.29
CA ALA A 97 2.74 -6.62 -2.82
C ALA A 97 1.43 -6.94 -2.06
N ILE A 98 1.25 -8.18 -1.63
CA ILE A 98 0.01 -8.67 -1.01
C ILE A 98 -0.33 -7.89 0.26
N ILE A 99 0.64 -7.58 1.12
CA ILE A 99 0.42 -6.95 2.44
C ILE A 99 1.04 -5.56 2.58
N TYR A 100 1.93 -5.15 1.67
CA TYR A 100 2.60 -3.86 1.69
C TYR A 100 2.84 -3.31 0.29
N THR A 101 2.91 -1.99 0.19
CA THR A 101 3.35 -1.27 -1.01
C THR A 101 4.77 -0.77 -0.78
N LYS A 102 5.68 -1.00 -1.74
CA LYS A 102 7.06 -0.49 -1.71
C LYS A 102 7.13 0.85 -2.43
N ILE A 103 7.67 1.84 -1.75
CA ILE A 103 7.89 3.20 -2.27
C ILE A 103 9.39 3.47 -2.30
N ARG A 104 9.89 3.93 -3.43
CA ARG A 104 11.26 4.38 -3.61
C ARG A 104 11.31 5.89 -3.46
N THR A 105 12.01 6.38 -2.44
CA THR A 105 12.18 7.81 -2.18
C THR A 105 13.17 8.45 -3.16
N LEU A 106 13.22 9.80 -3.19
CA LEU A 106 14.21 10.55 -3.97
C LEU A 106 15.65 10.22 -3.55
N GLY A 107 15.88 9.91 -2.28
CA GLY A 107 17.18 9.45 -1.76
C GLY A 107 17.50 7.99 -2.12
N ASN A 108 16.75 7.36 -3.04
CA ASN A 108 16.89 5.96 -3.48
C ASN A 108 16.75 4.93 -2.33
N GLN A 109 16.00 5.27 -1.29
CA GLN A 109 15.66 4.37 -0.19
C GLN A 109 14.34 3.68 -0.50
N MET A 110 14.21 2.41 -0.10
CA MET A 110 12.95 1.68 -0.20
C MET A 110 12.21 1.74 1.15
N ILE A 111 10.98 2.21 1.11
CA ILE A 111 10.06 2.21 2.25
C ILE A 111 8.93 1.23 1.94
N ALA A 112 8.71 0.26 2.83
CA ALA A 112 7.58 -0.65 2.75
C ALA A 112 6.46 -0.15 3.69
N VAL A 113 5.33 0.24 3.09
CA VAL A 113 4.17 0.74 3.84
C VAL A 113 3.06 -0.32 3.79
N PRO A 114 2.47 -0.70 4.92
CA PRO A 114 1.34 -1.63 4.94
C PRO A 114 0.18 -1.12 4.08
N ASN A 115 -0.44 -2.01 3.30
CA ASN A 115 -1.49 -1.63 2.36
C ASN A 115 -2.70 -0.99 3.04
N ASN A 116 -3.06 -1.46 4.24
CA ASN A 116 -4.13 -0.87 5.03
C ASN A 116 -3.83 0.60 5.40
N THR A 117 -2.58 0.91 5.74
CA THR A 117 -2.15 2.29 6.01
C THR A 117 -2.30 3.16 4.76
N MET A 118 -1.95 2.63 3.59
CA MET A 118 -2.13 3.34 2.32
C MET A 118 -3.60 3.66 2.05
N THR A 119 -4.50 2.68 2.16
CA THR A 119 -5.93 2.86 1.85
C THR A 119 -6.68 3.68 2.88
N SER A 120 -6.21 3.76 4.12
CA SER A 120 -6.82 4.57 5.19
C SER A 120 -6.28 5.99 5.29
N SER A 121 -5.23 6.33 4.54
CA SER A 121 -4.63 7.67 4.53
C SER A 121 -5.06 8.50 3.32
N ILE A 122 -4.81 9.81 3.40
CA ILE A 122 -4.93 10.69 2.22
C ILE A 122 -3.77 10.37 1.29
N ILE A 123 -4.10 10.06 0.03
CA ILE A 123 -3.12 9.81 -1.03
C ILE A 123 -3.11 11.00 -1.98
N LYS A 124 -1.97 11.67 -2.10
CA LYS A 124 -1.73 12.68 -3.14
C LYS A 124 -0.94 12.02 -4.27
N ASN A 125 -1.59 11.79 -5.40
CA ASN A 125 -0.96 11.20 -6.59
C ASN A 125 -0.60 12.31 -7.57
N TYR A 126 0.70 12.52 -7.79
CA TYR A 126 1.22 13.54 -8.69
C TYR A 126 1.31 13.08 -10.15
N SER A 127 1.19 11.78 -10.40
CA SER A 127 1.31 11.19 -11.74
C SER A 127 -0.04 10.85 -12.37
N HIS A 128 -1.15 11.00 -11.62
CA HIS A 128 -2.48 10.60 -12.10
C HIS A 128 -2.95 11.43 -13.30
N TYR A 129 -2.66 12.74 -13.29
CA TYR A 129 -3.00 13.64 -14.40
C TYR A 129 -1.74 14.02 -15.18
N GLU A 130 -1.84 14.07 -16.50
CA GLU A 130 -0.74 14.46 -17.38
C GLU A 130 -0.29 15.90 -17.16
N LEU A 131 -1.23 16.78 -16.83
CA LEU A 131 -0.99 18.19 -16.56
C LEU A 131 -1.30 18.50 -15.09
N ARG A 132 -0.47 19.35 -14.52
CA ARG A 132 -0.68 19.86 -13.16
C ARG A 132 -0.33 21.34 -13.08
N ASN A 133 -0.98 22.04 -12.16
CA ASN A 133 -0.60 23.41 -11.83
C ASN A 133 0.71 23.38 -11.03
N LEU A 134 1.63 24.26 -11.42
CA LEU A 134 2.87 24.49 -10.70
C LEU A 134 2.82 25.91 -10.10
N GLU A 135 2.97 25.98 -8.79
CA GLU A 135 3.07 27.23 -8.05
C GLU A 135 4.54 27.44 -7.66
N LEU A 136 5.10 28.57 -8.09
CA LEU A 136 6.49 28.95 -7.81
C LEU A 136 6.51 30.28 -7.06
N THR A 137 7.31 30.34 -6.02
CA THR A 137 7.56 31.59 -5.28
C THR A 137 8.95 32.11 -5.61
N PHE A 138 9.02 33.37 -5.96
CA PHE A 138 10.27 34.06 -6.24
C PHE A 138 10.48 35.19 -5.23
N ASP A 139 11.63 35.19 -4.59
CA ASP A 139 12.03 36.27 -3.70
C ASP A 139 12.70 37.38 -4.52
N VAL A 140 12.27 38.62 -4.32
CA VAL A 140 12.85 39.80 -4.99
C VAL A 140 13.39 40.76 -3.93
N GLY A 141 14.46 41.50 -4.30
CA GLY A 141 15.03 42.50 -3.41
C GLY A 141 14.08 43.67 -3.15
N TYR A 142 14.14 44.25 -1.96
CA TYR A 142 13.29 45.39 -1.57
C TYR A 142 13.45 46.62 -2.47
N ASP A 143 14.61 46.81 -3.08
CA ASP A 143 14.93 47.91 -4.00
C ASP A 143 14.51 47.66 -5.45
N SER A 144 13.90 46.50 -5.73
CA SER A 144 13.50 46.11 -7.09
C SER A 144 12.17 46.71 -7.49
N ASP A 145 12.02 47.16 -8.73
CA ASP A 145 10.71 47.51 -9.28
C ASP A 145 9.86 46.30 -9.50
N LEU A 146 8.86 46.10 -8.63
CA LEU A 146 7.96 44.95 -8.63
C LEU A 146 7.26 44.75 -9.98
N ARG A 147 6.86 45.85 -10.68
CA ARG A 147 6.16 45.73 -11.97
C ARG A 147 7.08 45.17 -13.05
N SER A 148 8.31 45.62 -13.09
CA SER A 148 9.32 45.11 -14.01
C SER A 148 9.67 43.65 -13.72
N CYS A 149 9.75 43.26 -12.44
CA CYS A 149 9.99 41.89 -12.04
C CYS A 149 8.84 40.95 -12.46
N LEU A 150 7.57 41.34 -12.20
CA LEU A 150 6.40 40.56 -12.61
C LEU A 150 6.35 40.35 -14.13
N HIS A 151 6.67 41.41 -14.92
CA HIS A 151 6.70 41.33 -16.37
C HIS A 151 7.79 40.39 -16.88
N LEU A 152 9.01 40.49 -16.34
CA LEU A 152 10.14 39.65 -16.70
C LEU A 152 9.86 38.16 -16.35
N ILE A 153 9.37 37.90 -15.15
CA ILE A 153 9.04 36.54 -14.73
C ILE A 153 7.98 35.92 -15.66
N ARG A 154 6.93 36.68 -15.99
CA ARG A 154 5.91 36.21 -16.92
C ARG A 154 6.46 35.93 -18.31
N GLU A 155 7.28 36.84 -18.86
CA GLU A 155 7.94 36.63 -20.18
C GLU A 155 8.79 35.37 -20.19
N GLU A 156 9.63 35.15 -19.18
CA GLU A 156 10.51 33.99 -19.10
C GLU A 156 9.69 32.67 -18.93
N ILE A 157 8.66 32.67 -18.12
CA ILE A 157 7.76 31.52 -17.97
C ILE A 157 7.11 31.15 -19.32
N LEU A 158 6.59 32.14 -20.05
CA LEU A 158 5.92 31.93 -21.34
C LEU A 158 6.86 31.42 -22.45
N LYS A 159 8.16 31.63 -22.35
CA LYS A 159 9.17 31.06 -23.26
C LYS A 159 9.41 29.59 -23.03
N SER A 160 9.06 29.07 -21.87
CA SER A 160 9.29 27.66 -21.50
C SER A 160 8.48 26.72 -22.40
N ALA A 161 9.14 25.68 -22.91
CA ALA A 161 8.49 24.61 -23.69
C ALA A 161 7.63 23.68 -22.82
N TYR A 162 7.81 23.72 -21.50
CA TYR A 162 7.06 22.87 -20.55
C TYR A 162 5.69 23.43 -20.18
N ILE A 163 5.43 24.71 -20.48
CA ILE A 163 4.12 25.34 -20.24
C ILE A 163 3.20 25.06 -21.42
N GLN A 164 2.21 24.21 -21.20
CA GLN A 164 1.24 23.85 -22.24
C GLN A 164 0.09 24.86 -22.32
N ASP A 165 -0.39 25.34 -21.17
CA ASP A 165 -1.46 26.34 -21.11
C ASP A 165 -0.89 27.73 -20.78
N LYS A 166 -0.52 28.44 -21.84
CA LYS A 166 0.09 29.78 -21.73
C LYS A 166 -0.91 30.88 -21.37
N GLU A 167 -2.21 30.64 -21.60
CA GLU A 167 -3.26 31.62 -21.32
C GLU A 167 -3.55 31.75 -19.82
N ASN A 168 -3.38 30.64 -19.07
CA ASN A 168 -3.64 30.58 -17.64
C ASN A 168 -2.42 30.86 -16.74
N VAL A 169 -1.33 31.40 -17.31
CA VAL A 169 -0.17 31.82 -16.52
C VAL A 169 -0.50 33.11 -15.78
N THR A 170 -0.62 33.00 -14.45
CA THR A 170 -0.87 34.13 -13.55
C THR A 170 0.38 34.43 -12.73
N VAL A 171 0.80 35.72 -12.68
CA VAL A 171 1.88 36.20 -11.83
C VAL A 171 1.31 37.33 -10.98
N TYR A 172 1.40 37.24 -9.66
CA TYR A 172 0.80 38.16 -8.69
C TYR A 172 1.72 38.43 -7.49
#